data_9b66bf0293e2e2251f3482ac001ab83d
#
_entry.id   9b66bf0293e2e2251f3482ac001ab83d
#
_cell.length_a   1.000
_cell.length_b   1.000
_cell.length_c   1.000
_cell.angle_alpha   90.00
_cell.angle_beta   90.00
_cell.angle_gamma   90.00
#
_symmetry.space_group_name_H-M   'P 1'
#
loop_
_entity.id
_entity.type
_entity.pdbx_description
1 polymer ?
#
loop_
_entity_poly.entity_id
_entity_poly.type
_entity_poly.pdbx_seq_one_letter_code
_entity_poly.pdbx_strand_id
1 'polypeptide(L)'
;MPFSTFPSPLSAFTFTTGGAAGAAEAEAVVAATGAVAWLNLLPAPSDAEYPRAALEARGVATRAVAVAAPHGLSLEVAQRVLAAFKELPPGPLVVQCASGNRASAVLALVVGAEKGWEPAAALEWAAQEKLPFLGTQPLRNWVVFALRALRGAAGAAPQGGAAAAPAPATPAPAPFRSGSLILRQLFHRDSSTYTYLLGDPASGEAALIDPVIECAERDLTAARELGLRIVLALNTHVHADHVSGASRLRGFLPDLRSAVGSASGALADVCLAHGQVVAFGSRHLRALATPAHTAGGMSYVWGPPPPPSQVDAVALLPPSLVSLSLHTQPLHPPAARRLDDESAVFTGDALLIRGCGRTDFQGGSAAQLYASVHGALFALPRATVVFPGHDYNGHSSSTIGEEADLNPRLGAGRSCGEFEGIMAALALARPALIDVAVPANLRDGILAGFPPAPGVVPPGTCIPCRQDGDSGEPPAPVEW
;
A
#
# COMPACT_ATOMS: atom_id res chain seq x y z
N MET A 1 -13.55 23.29 16.34
CA MET A 1 -14.01 23.89 15.08
C MET A 1 -15.51 24.11 15.17
N PRO A 2 -16.07 25.19 14.59
CA PRO A 2 -17.50 25.40 14.61
C PRO A 2 -18.25 24.25 13.91
N PHE A 3 -19.45 23.98 14.39
CA PHE A 3 -20.35 23.05 13.72
C PHE A 3 -20.94 23.71 12.47
N SER A 4 -21.07 22.93 11.40
CA SER A 4 -21.64 23.38 10.13
C SER A 4 -22.82 22.48 9.74
N THR A 5 -23.93 23.09 9.33
CA THR A 5 -25.14 22.39 8.88
C THR A 5 -25.16 22.30 7.36
N PHE A 6 -25.53 21.13 6.83
CA PHE A 6 -25.57 20.85 5.41
C PHE A 6 -26.99 20.39 5.00
N PRO A 7 -27.48 20.81 3.82
CA PRO A 7 -28.71 20.28 3.28
C PRO A 7 -28.55 18.79 3.00
N SER A 8 -29.58 18.01 3.33
CA SER A 8 -29.56 16.57 3.16
C SER A 8 -30.36 16.17 1.92
N PRO A 9 -29.80 15.36 1.03
CA PRO A 9 -30.58 14.68 -0.02
C PRO A 9 -31.53 13.62 0.56
N LEU A 10 -31.37 13.25 1.83
CA LEU A 10 -32.28 12.35 2.56
C LEU A 10 -33.35 13.19 3.23
N SER A 11 -34.57 13.16 2.72
CA SER A 11 -35.70 14.01 3.17
C SER A 11 -36.04 13.90 4.67
N ALA A 12 -35.62 12.78 5.30
CA ALA A 12 -35.87 12.53 6.73
C ALA A 12 -34.78 13.10 7.66
N PHE A 13 -33.70 13.66 7.14
CA PHE A 13 -32.56 14.08 7.94
C PHE A 13 -32.06 15.47 7.56
N THR A 14 -31.59 16.22 8.56
CA THR A 14 -30.75 17.40 8.39
C THR A 14 -29.43 17.12 9.10
N PHE A 15 -28.30 17.37 8.43
CA PHE A 15 -26.98 17.00 8.95
C PHE A 15 -26.22 18.21 9.48
N THR A 16 -25.63 18.04 10.65
CA THR A 16 -24.65 18.97 11.22
C THR A 16 -23.35 18.22 11.51
N THR A 17 -22.22 18.71 11.04
CA THR A 17 -20.90 18.11 11.31
C THR A 17 -20.05 19.08 12.14
N GLY A 18 -19.19 18.54 13.02
CA GLY A 18 -18.34 19.38 13.85
C GLY A 18 -17.20 18.61 14.54
N GLY A 19 -16.44 19.37 15.33
CA GLY A 19 -15.34 18.87 16.14
C GLY A 19 -15.77 18.26 17.46
N ALA A 20 -14.80 17.98 18.34
CA ALA A 20 -15.06 17.57 19.72
C ALA A 20 -15.79 18.68 20.47
N ALA A 21 -16.77 18.32 21.30
CA ALA A 21 -17.61 19.26 22.03
C ALA A 21 -17.81 18.80 23.47
N GLY A 22 -17.53 19.69 24.42
CA GLY A 22 -17.89 19.48 25.81
C GLY A 22 -19.40 19.63 26.06
N ALA A 23 -19.87 19.38 27.29
CA ALA A 23 -21.29 19.34 27.61
C ALA A 23 -22.02 20.67 27.27
N ALA A 24 -21.47 21.80 27.62
CA ALA A 24 -22.08 23.11 27.35
C ALA A 24 -22.16 23.43 25.85
N GLU A 25 -21.13 23.07 25.09
CA GLU A 25 -21.11 23.26 23.63
C GLU A 25 -22.09 22.31 22.94
N ALA A 26 -22.13 21.04 23.35
CA ALA A 26 -23.07 20.05 22.82
C ALA A 26 -24.53 20.49 23.09
N GLU A 27 -24.83 21.01 24.29
CA GLU A 27 -26.13 21.56 24.61
C GLU A 27 -26.51 22.73 23.73
N ALA A 28 -25.56 23.65 23.49
CA ALA A 28 -25.79 24.79 22.60
C ALA A 28 -26.05 24.35 21.16
N VAL A 29 -25.34 23.34 20.69
CA VAL A 29 -25.55 22.75 19.35
C VAL A 29 -26.93 22.09 19.24
N VAL A 30 -27.35 21.31 20.26
CA VAL A 30 -28.71 20.70 20.29
C VAL A 30 -29.79 21.81 20.29
N ALA A 31 -29.63 22.86 21.09
CA ALA A 31 -30.56 23.97 21.12
C ALA A 31 -30.65 24.74 19.78
N ALA A 32 -29.53 24.93 19.12
CA ALA A 32 -29.44 25.65 17.83
C ALA A 32 -29.95 24.82 16.62
N THR A 33 -29.76 23.50 16.63
CA THR A 33 -30.07 22.63 15.50
C THR A 33 -31.36 21.84 15.67
N GLY A 34 -31.90 21.75 16.89
CA GLY A 34 -32.98 20.84 17.23
C GLY A 34 -32.60 19.36 17.12
N ALA A 35 -31.34 19.03 17.29
CA ALA A 35 -30.83 17.68 17.07
C ALA A 35 -31.55 16.64 17.93
N VAL A 36 -32.06 15.60 17.26
CA VAL A 36 -32.71 14.45 17.89
C VAL A 36 -31.77 13.24 17.96
N ALA A 37 -30.67 13.29 17.23
CA ALA A 37 -29.70 12.22 17.16
C ALA A 37 -28.25 12.77 17.12
N TRP A 38 -27.31 11.99 17.63
CA TRP A 38 -25.88 12.31 17.67
C TRP A 38 -25.03 11.07 17.39
N LEU A 39 -24.25 11.11 16.31
CA LEU A 39 -23.30 10.08 15.94
C LEU A 39 -21.88 10.55 16.22
N ASN A 40 -21.20 9.90 17.18
CA ASN A 40 -19.82 10.20 17.51
C ASN A 40 -18.85 9.27 16.80
N LEU A 41 -17.80 9.85 16.20
CA LEU A 41 -16.77 9.12 15.42
C LEU A 41 -15.39 9.14 16.10
N LEU A 42 -15.29 9.70 17.30
CA LEU A 42 -14.02 9.74 18.04
C LEU A 42 -13.67 8.34 18.57
N PRO A 43 -12.43 7.87 18.42
CA PRO A 43 -11.96 6.67 19.09
C PRO A 43 -11.76 6.97 20.59
N ALA A 44 -12.44 6.21 21.46
CA ALA A 44 -12.33 6.31 22.92
C ALA A 44 -12.41 7.76 23.49
N PRO A 45 -13.47 8.53 23.19
CA PRO A 45 -13.58 9.92 23.65
C PRO A 45 -13.78 9.99 25.16
N SER A 46 -13.21 11.02 25.79
CA SER A 46 -13.54 11.41 27.16
C SER A 46 -14.92 12.12 27.21
N ASP A 47 -15.52 12.19 28.39
CA ASP A 47 -16.78 12.95 28.58
C ASP A 47 -16.63 14.45 28.22
N ALA A 48 -15.43 15.00 28.30
CA ALA A 48 -15.12 16.37 27.86
C ALA A 48 -15.13 16.53 26.34
N GLU A 49 -14.97 15.43 25.59
CA GLU A 49 -14.96 15.43 24.13
C GLU A 49 -16.27 14.90 23.53
N TYR A 50 -17.02 14.10 24.31
CA TYR A 50 -18.31 13.55 23.93
C TYR A 50 -19.19 13.34 25.17
N PRO A 51 -20.01 14.32 25.56
CA PRO A 51 -20.82 14.27 26.78
C PRO A 51 -22.09 13.44 26.56
N ARG A 52 -21.96 12.15 26.39
CA ARG A 52 -23.04 11.19 26.07
C ARG A 52 -24.20 11.28 27.05
N ALA A 53 -23.91 11.24 28.36
CA ALA A 53 -24.94 11.24 29.39
C ALA A 53 -25.77 12.53 29.37
N ALA A 54 -25.15 13.70 29.14
CA ALA A 54 -25.85 14.98 29.02
C ALA A 54 -26.76 15.04 27.79
N LEU A 55 -26.33 14.46 26.66
CA LEU A 55 -27.13 14.37 25.43
C LEU A 55 -28.34 13.45 25.63
N GLU A 56 -28.14 12.26 26.21
CA GLU A 56 -29.20 11.28 26.48
C GLU A 56 -30.23 11.84 27.50
N ALA A 57 -29.78 12.57 28.51
CA ALA A 57 -30.68 13.25 29.46
C ALA A 57 -31.60 14.32 28.81
N ARG A 58 -31.23 14.83 27.63
CA ARG A 58 -32.04 15.72 26.81
C ARG A 58 -32.89 15.01 25.75
N GLY A 59 -32.92 13.67 25.76
CA GLY A 59 -33.67 12.86 24.81
C GLY A 59 -33.00 12.75 23.44
N VAL A 60 -31.73 13.09 23.30
CA VAL A 60 -30.94 12.91 22.05
C VAL A 60 -30.49 11.47 21.97
N ALA A 61 -30.87 10.76 20.90
CA ALA A 61 -30.41 9.41 20.64
C ALA A 61 -28.93 9.41 20.27
N THR A 62 -28.11 8.63 20.95
CA THR A 62 -26.65 8.64 20.74
C THR A 62 -26.16 7.32 20.20
N ARG A 63 -25.19 7.38 19.28
CA ARG A 63 -24.38 6.25 18.80
C ARG A 63 -22.93 6.65 18.69
N ALA A 64 -22.03 5.66 18.86
CA ALA A 64 -20.61 5.87 18.71
C ALA A 64 -20.00 4.78 17.81
N VAL A 65 -19.25 5.20 16.80
CA VAL A 65 -18.47 4.33 15.93
C VAL A 65 -17.09 4.95 15.77
N ALA A 66 -16.07 4.33 16.35
CA ALA A 66 -14.70 4.80 16.19
C ALA A 66 -14.28 4.76 14.71
N VAL A 67 -13.94 5.93 14.17
CA VAL A 67 -13.38 6.09 12.83
C VAL A 67 -11.98 6.68 12.98
N ALA A 68 -10.98 5.81 12.99
CA ALA A 68 -9.58 6.21 13.10
C ALA A 68 -9.00 6.48 11.70
N ALA A 69 -8.83 7.73 11.31
CA ALA A 69 -8.18 8.09 10.05
C ALA A 69 -6.69 8.39 10.30
N PRO A 70 -5.83 8.03 9.33
CA PRO A 70 -6.13 7.35 8.06
C PRO A 70 -6.23 5.82 8.15
N HIS A 71 -5.70 5.18 9.21
CA HIS A 71 -5.43 3.74 9.26
C HIS A 71 -6.65 2.86 9.62
N GLY A 72 -7.75 3.44 10.09
CA GLY A 72 -8.98 2.73 10.46
C GLY A 72 -10.12 2.83 9.44
N LEU A 73 -9.81 3.19 8.19
CA LEU A 73 -10.81 3.40 7.14
C LEU A 73 -11.04 2.10 6.36
N SER A 74 -11.88 1.20 6.89
CA SER A 74 -12.17 -0.11 6.29
C SER A 74 -13.64 -0.22 5.85
N LEU A 75 -13.96 -1.27 5.09
CA LEU A 75 -15.34 -1.61 4.75
C LEU A 75 -16.16 -1.96 6.00
N GLU A 76 -15.57 -2.65 6.96
CA GLU A 76 -16.22 -2.98 8.23
C GLU A 76 -16.62 -1.72 9.00
N VAL A 77 -15.73 -0.72 9.07
CA VAL A 77 -16.05 0.58 9.69
C VAL A 77 -17.18 1.27 8.93
N ALA A 78 -17.19 1.24 7.61
CA ALA A 78 -18.28 1.78 6.81
C ALA A 78 -19.62 1.07 7.09
N GLN A 79 -19.61 -0.26 7.19
CA GLN A 79 -20.80 -1.07 7.55
C GLN A 79 -21.30 -0.75 8.97
N ARG A 80 -20.41 -0.62 9.94
CA ARG A 80 -20.75 -0.24 11.32
C ARG A 80 -21.33 1.18 11.39
N VAL A 81 -20.80 2.12 10.62
CA VAL A 81 -21.36 3.47 10.50
C VAL A 81 -22.77 3.43 9.95
N LEU A 82 -23.00 2.68 8.87
CA LEU A 82 -24.33 2.55 8.27
C LEU A 82 -25.33 1.84 9.19
N ALA A 83 -24.87 0.81 9.91
CA ALA A 83 -25.70 0.13 10.91
C ALA A 83 -26.11 1.08 12.05
N ALA A 84 -25.14 1.82 12.61
CA ALA A 84 -25.39 2.81 13.66
C ALA A 84 -26.32 3.93 13.16
N PHE A 85 -26.16 4.40 11.92
CA PHE A 85 -27.05 5.39 11.31
C PHE A 85 -28.51 4.90 11.21
N LYS A 86 -28.73 3.64 10.81
CA LYS A 86 -30.07 3.04 10.69
C LYS A 86 -30.79 2.87 12.02
N GLU A 87 -30.07 2.84 13.12
CA GLU A 87 -30.63 2.77 14.47
C GLU A 87 -31.01 4.16 15.05
N LEU A 88 -30.63 5.23 14.37
CA LEU A 88 -30.94 6.61 14.82
C LEU A 88 -32.33 7.05 14.31
N PRO A 89 -33.08 7.81 15.11
CA PRO A 89 -34.35 8.35 14.70
C PRO A 89 -34.17 9.35 13.54
N PRO A 90 -35.15 9.47 12.63
CA PRO A 90 -35.16 10.49 11.61
C PRO A 90 -35.28 11.88 12.24
N GLY A 91 -34.61 12.88 11.64
CA GLY A 91 -34.60 14.26 12.10
C GLY A 91 -33.23 14.91 11.99
N PRO A 92 -33.02 16.05 12.66
CA PRO A 92 -31.72 16.70 12.72
C PRO A 92 -30.70 15.80 13.44
N LEU A 93 -29.61 15.47 12.73
CA LEU A 93 -28.53 14.58 13.17
C LEU A 93 -27.22 15.35 13.24
N VAL A 94 -26.54 15.27 14.38
CA VAL A 94 -25.15 15.72 14.53
C VAL A 94 -24.19 14.56 14.31
N VAL A 95 -23.19 14.76 13.45
CA VAL A 95 -22.08 13.82 13.24
C VAL A 95 -20.79 14.48 13.72
N GLN A 96 -20.20 13.94 14.75
CA GLN A 96 -19.05 14.52 15.45
C GLN A 96 -17.76 13.75 15.21
N CYS A 97 -16.66 14.48 14.99
CA CYS A 97 -15.30 13.94 15.03
C CYS A 97 -14.33 15.01 15.57
N ALA A 98 -13.02 14.82 15.51
CA ALA A 98 -12.04 15.80 16.01
C ALA A 98 -11.97 17.09 15.18
N SER A 99 -12.11 17.03 13.86
CA SER A 99 -11.86 18.16 12.94
C SER A 99 -12.95 18.43 11.90
N GLY A 100 -14.03 17.66 11.90
CA GLY A 100 -15.10 17.77 10.90
C GLY A 100 -14.84 16.95 9.62
N ASN A 101 -13.60 16.64 9.26
CA ASN A 101 -13.27 15.91 8.02
C ASN A 101 -13.85 14.48 7.99
N ARG A 102 -13.67 13.71 9.07
CA ARG A 102 -14.26 12.35 9.18
C ARG A 102 -15.78 12.39 9.18
N ALA A 103 -16.35 13.36 9.91
CA ALA A 103 -17.80 13.55 9.97
C ALA A 103 -18.39 13.83 8.59
N SER A 104 -17.76 14.69 7.80
CA SER A 104 -18.20 14.99 6.43
C SER A 104 -17.99 13.82 5.45
N ALA A 105 -16.94 13.00 5.63
CA ALA A 105 -16.75 11.77 4.84
C ALA A 105 -17.83 10.72 5.16
N VAL A 106 -18.15 10.53 6.46
CA VAL A 106 -19.25 9.66 6.90
C VAL A 106 -20.59 10.15 6.35
N LEU A 107 -20.82 11.45 6.31
CA LEU A 107 -22.02 12.02 5.70
C LEU A 107 -22.12 11.65 4.21
N ALA A 108 -21.06 11.81 3.44
CA ALA A 108 -21.05 11.43 2.02
C ALA A 108 -21.24 9.92 1.80
N LEU A 109 -20.67 9.09 2.68
CA LEU A 109 -20.87 7.65 2.67
C LEU A 109 -22.33 7.28 2.94
N VAL A 110 -22.93 7.80 4.00
CA VAL A 110 -24.31 7.51 4.40
C VAL A 110 -25.28 7.95 3.29
N VAL A 111 -25.16 9.18 2.81
CA VAL A 111 -26.02 9.69 1.73
C VAL A 111 -25.85 8.85 0.45
N GLY A 112 -24.64 8.58 0.04
CA GLY A 112 -24.35 7.76 -1.15
C GLY A 112 -24.90 6.34 -1.04
N ALA A 113 -24.78 5.69 0.12
CA ALA A 113 -25.30 4.36 0.37
C ALA A 113 -26.83 4.32 0.36
N GLU A 114 -27.50 5.24 1.10
CA GLU A 114 -28.97 5.30 1.18
C GLU A 114 -29.63 5.68 -0.16
N LYS A 115 -28.97 6.50 -0.95
CA LYS A 115 -29.43 6.85 -2.31
C LYS A 115 -29.05 5.83 -3.38
N GLY A 116 -28.22 4.87 -3.06
CA GLY A 116 -27.67 3.94 -4.04
C GLY A 116 -26.81 4.62 -5.11
N TRP A 117 -26.16 5.74 -4.78
CA TRP A 117 -25.37 6.52 -5.72
C TRP A 117 -24.08 5.80 -6.12
N GLU A 118 -23.67 6.02 -7.38
CA GLU A 118 -22.28 5.74 -7.77
C GLU A 118 -21.34 6.62 -6.97
N PRO A 119 -20.12 6.15 -6.66
CA PRO A 119 -19.16 6.95 -5.90
C PRO A 119 -18.89 8.33 -6.48
N ALA A 120 -18.89 8.46 -7.81
CA ALA A 120 -18.72 9.75 -8.48
C ALA A 120 -19.83 10.75 -8.12
N ALA A 121 -21.08 10.31 -8.10
CA ALA A 121 -22.22 11.17 -7.74
C ALA A 121 -22.16 11.62 -6.27
N ALA A 122 -21.72 10.73 -5.37
CA ALA A 122 -21.53 11.08 -3.95
C ALA A 122 -20.41 12.12 -3.75
N LEU A 123 -19.31 12.01 -4.50
CA LEU A 123 -18.23 13.00 -4.47
C LEU A 123 -18.63 14.33 -5.13
N GLU A 124 -19.41 14.30 -6.20
CA GLU A 124 -19.93 15.49 -6.85
C GLU A 124 -20.87 16.27 -5.91
N TRP A 125 -21.80 15.58 -5.26
CA TRP A 125 -22.62 16.17 -4.22
C TRP A 125 -21.77 16.76 -3.08
N ALA A 126 -20.78 16.02 -2.60
CA ALA A 126 -19.88 16.49 -1.57
C ALA A 126 -19.11 17.76 -1.98
N ALA A 127 -18.78 17.89 -3.28
CA ALA A 127 -18.13 19.09 -3.83
C ALA A 127 -19.09 20.26 -3.90
N GLN A 128 -20.34 20.05 -4.30
CA GLN A 128 -21.39 21.08 -4.33
C GLN A 128 -21.64 21.62 -2.92
N GLU A 129 -21.68 20.76 -1.92
CA GLU A 129 -21.86 21.14 -0.50
C GLU A 129 -20.55 21.59 0.17
N LYS A 130 -19.43 21.61 -0.53
CA LYS A 130 -18.11 22.03 -0.04
C LYS A 130 -17.64 21.25 1.20
N LEU A 131 -17.90 19.95 1.22
CA LEU A 131 -17.54 19.10 2.35
C LEU A 131 -16.01 19.00 2.52
N PRO A 132 -15.48 19.28 3.73
CA PRO A 132 -14.04 19.48 3.93
C PRO A 132 -13.19 18.21 3.70
N PHE A 133 -13.77 16.99 3.81
CA PHE A 133 -13.02 15.75 3.59
C PHE A 133 -12.47 15.61 2.18
N LEU A 134 -13.00 16.33 1.20
CA LEU A 134 -12.53 16.25 -0.19
C LEU A 134 -11.07 16.69 -0.34
N GLY A 135 -10.55 17.52 0.57
CA GLY A 135 -9.13 17.85 0.66
C GLY A 135 -8.26 16.73 1.28
N THR A 136 -8.88 15.67 1.81
CA THR A 136 -8.20 14.58 2.51
C THR A 136 -8.29 13.30 1.69
N GLN A 137 -7.23 12.96 0.96
CA GLN A 137 -7.22 11.83 0.02
C GLN A 137 -7.63 10.49 0.66
N PRO A 138 -7.13 10.09 1.85
CA PRO A 138 -7.55 8.85 2.49
C PRO A 138 -9.06 8.76 2.73
N LEU A 139 -9.69 9.83 3.19
CA LEU A 139 -11.13 9.85 3.43
C LEU A 139 -11.93 9.79 2.12
N ARG A 140 -11.47 10.47 1.09
CA ARG A 140 -12.08 10.43 -0.24
C ARG A 140 -12.00 9.03 -0.84
N ASN A 141 -10.85 8.39 -0.76
CA ASN A 141 -10.65 7.01 -1.23
C ASN A 141 -11.55 6.03 -0.46
N TRP A 142 -11.65 6.19 0.86
CA TRP A 142 -12.50 5.35 1.69
C TRP A 142 -13.99 5.44 1.31
N VAL A 143 -14.53 6.64 1.08
CA VAL A 143 -15.92 6.83 0.63
C VAL A 143 -16.15 6.12 -0.69
N VAL A 144 -15.26 6.29 -1.67
CA VAL A 144 -15.34 5.64 -2.98
C VAL A 144 -15.31 4.11 -2.85
N PHE A 145 -14.36 3.60 -2.10
CA PHE A 145 -14.20 2.16 -1.87
C PHE A 145 -15.41 1.55 -1.18
N ALA A 146 -15.85 2.15 -0.07
CA ALA A 146 -16.96 1.64 0.72
C ALA A 146 -18.27 1.60 -0.11
N LEU A 147 -18.56 2.66 -0.87
CA LEU A 147 -19.75 2.70 -1.72
C LEU A 147 -19.70 1.63 -2.84
N ARG A 148 -18.54 1.40 -3.46
CA ARG A 148 -18.38 0.33 -4.47
C ARG A 148 -18.61 -1.05 -3.86
N ALA A 149 -18.00 -1.33 -2.71
CA ALA A 149 -18.09 -2.62 -2.06
C ALA A 149 -19.52 -2.92 -1.56
N LEU A 150 -20.20 -1.93 -1.00
CA LEU A 150 -21.59 -2.05 -0.52
C LEU A 150 -22.56 -2.35 -1.65
N ARG A 151 -22.35 -1.76 -2.83
CA ARG A 151 -23.19 -2.03 -4.03
C ARG A 151 -22.93 -3.42 -4.60
N GLY A 152 -21.66 -3.86 -4.65
CA GLY A 152 -21.31 -5.21 -5.07
C GLY A 152 -21.96 -6.29 -4.21
N ALA A 153 -22.06 -6.05 -2.88
CA ALA A 153 -22.74 -6.97 -1.96
C ALA A 153 -24.27 -6.95 -2.09
N ALA A 154 -24.87 -5.82 -2.47
CA ALA A 154 -26.34 -5.71 -2.66
C ALA A 154 -26.82 -6.38 -3.98
N GLY A 155 -25.93 -6.57 -4.95
CA GLY A 155 -26.25 -7.30 -6.20
C GLY A 155 -26.21 -8.83 -6.08
N ALA A 156 -25.82 -9.37 -4.92
CA ALA A 156 -25.64 -10.80 -4.66
C ALA A 156 -26.81 -11.44 -3.86
N ALA A 157 -28.02 -10.89 -3.90
CA ALA A 157 -29.18 -11.57 -3.34
C ALA A 157 -29.61 -12.72 -4.28
N PRO A 158 -29.84 -13.96 -3.78
CA PRO A 158 -30.23 -15.08 -4.63
C PRO A 158 -31.66 -14.89 -5.12
N GLN A 159 -31.82 -14.47 -6.37
CA GLN A 159 -33.09 -14.67 -7.06
C GLN A 159 -33.13 -16.11 -7.56
N GLY A 160 -33.94 -16.94 -6.89
CA GLY A 160 -34.34 -18.25 -7.44
C GLY A 160 -35.17 -18.04 -8.71
N GLY A 161 -34.54 -18.25 -9.83
CA GLY A 161 -35.12 -18.26 -11.17
C GLY A 161 -34.15 -18.90 -12.13
N ALA A 162 -34.64 -19.86 -12.95
CA ALA A 162 -33.84 -20.68 -13.86
C ALA A 162 -32.74 -19.91 -14.57
N ALA A 163 -31.54 -20.46 -14.53
CA ALA A 163 -30.34 -19.90 -15.14
C ALA A 163 -30.56 -19.75 -16.67
N ALA A 164 -30.82 -18.53 -17.13
CA ALA A 164 -30.47 -18.14 -18.48
C ALA A 164 -28.93 -18.09 -18.53
N ALA A 165 -28.35 -18.75 -19.51
CA ALA A 165 -26.93 -18.73 -19.75
C ALA A 165 -26.43 -17.28 -19.76
N PRO A 166 -25.33 -16.93 -19.10
CA PRO A 166 -24.81 -15.56 -19.13
C PRO A 166 -24.59 -15.16 -20.60
N ALA A 167 -25.14 -14.02 -20.99
CA ALA A 167 -24.79 -13.40 -22.26
C ALA A 167 -23.26 -13.31 -22.30
N PRO A 168 -22.62 -13.60 -23.44
CA PRO A 168 -21.18 -13.55 -23.54
C PRO A 168 -20.74 -12.15 -23.09
N ALA A 169 -19.99 -12.11 -21.99
CA ALA A 169 -19.34 -10.88 -21.54
C ALA A 169 -18.60 -10.33 -22.75
N THR A 170 -18.85 -9.08 -23.10
CA THR A 170 -18.05 -8.37 -24.11
C THR A 170 -16.60 -8.63 -23.72
N PRO A 171 -15.78 -9.30 -24.55
CA PRO A 171 -14.42 -9.60 -24.17
C PRO A 171 -13.76 -8.27 -23.80
N ALA A 172 -13.21 -8.19 -22.59
CA ALA A 172 -12.33 -7.09 -22.23
C ALA A 172 -11.34 -6.93 -23.38
N PRO A 173 -11.01 -5.70 -23.84
CA PRO A 173 -10.09 -5.51 -24.95
C PRO A 173 -8.88 -6.37 -24.70
N ALA A 174 -8.55 -7.24 -25.65
CA ALA A 174 -7.48 -8.21 -25.52
C ALA A 174 -6.23 -7.45 -25.04
N PRO A 175 -5.60 -7.84 -23.93
CA PRO A 175 -4.45 -7.11 -23.43
C PRO A 175 -3.41 -7.02 -24.53
N PHE A 176 -2.79 -5.84 -24.68
CA PHE A 176 -1.74 -5.62 -25.68
C PHE A 176 -0.58 -6.58 -25.38
N ARG A 177 -0.56 -7.74 -26.04
CA ARG A 177 0.42 -8.79 -25.82
C ARG A 177 1.50 -8.67 -26.89
N SER A 178 2.55 -7.92 -26.58
CA SER A 178 3.70 -7.77 -27.48
C SER A 178 4.92 -8.58 -27.02
N GLY A 179 4.81 -9.61 -26.27
CA GLY A 179 5.96 -10.43 -25.80
C GLY A 179 6.95 -9.71 -24.86
N SER A 180 6.77 -8.41 -24.64
CA SER A 180 7.60 -7.58 -23.79
C SER A 180 7.02 -7.46 -22.39
N LEU A 181 7.88 -7.21 -21.37
CA LEU A 181 7.48 -6.93 -20.01
C LEU A 181 6.54 -5.71 -19.97
N ILE A 182 5.44 -5.84 -19.24
CA ILE A 182 4.60 -4.69 -18.89
C ILE A 182 5.16 -4.06 -17.63
N LEU A 183 5.61 -2.81 -17.72
CA LEU A 183 6.05 -2.02 -16.58
C LEU A 183 5.08 -0.85 -16.36
N ARG A 184 4.63 -0.66 -15.13
CA ARG A 184 3.94 0.55 -14.68
C ARG A 184 4.59 1.08 -13.41
N GLN A 185 4.90 2.34 -13.40
CA GLN A 185 5.38 3.08 -12.25
C GLN A 185 4.21 3.83 -11.64
N LEU A 186 3.82 3.48 -10.42
CA LEU A 186 2.63 3.94 -9.74
C LEU A 186 3.03 4.79 -8.53
N PHE A 187 2.85 6.10 -8.64
CA PHE A 187 3.31 7.04 -7.62
C PHE A 187 2.32 7.21 -6.48
N HIS A 188 2.79 7.15 -5.25
CA HIS A 188 2.06 7.54 -4.05
C HIS A 188 2.58 8.88 -3.54
N ARG A 189 1.73 9.90 -3.61
CA ARG A 189 2.13 11.30 -3.37
C ARG A 189 2.51 11.56 -1.92
N ASP A 190 1.78 10.99 -0.96
CA ASP A 190 1.94 11.33 0.46
C ASP A 190 3.26 10.81 1.05
N SER A 191 3.74 9.65 0.60
CA SER A 191 5.06 9.12 0.96
C SER A 191 6.13 9.36 -0.13
N SER A 192 5.75 9.94 -1.29
CA SER A 192 6.63 10.10 -2.45
C SER A 192 7.23 8.79 -2.95
N THR A 193 6.52 7.67 -2.74
CA THR A 193 6.95 6.31 -3.07
C THR A 193 6.52 5.92 -4.48
N TYR A 194 7.38 5.22 -5.19
CA TYR A 194 7.05 4.51 -6.40
C TYR A 194 6.77 3.03 -6.10
N THR A 195 5.56 2.57 -6.40
CA THR A 195 5.25 1.14 -6.56
C THR A 195 5.45 0.75 -8.01
N TYR A 196 6.08 -0.39 -8.28
CA TYR A 196 6.28 -0.89 -9.64
C TYR A 196 5.44 -2.14 -9.88
N LEU A 197 4.55 -2.08 -10.88
CA LEU A 197 3.82 -3.23 -11.40
C LEU A 197 4.58 -3.81 -12.60
N LEU A 198 5.05 -5.04 -12.45
CA LEU A 198 5.75 -5.80 -13.47
C LEU A 198 4.86 -6.94 -13.94
N GLY A 199 4.46 -6.95 -15.21
CA GLY A 199 3.55 -7.96 -15.75
C GLY A 199 4.20 -8.80 -16.83
N ASP A 200 3.97 -10.11 -16.77
CA ASP A 200 4.28 -11.04 -17.84
C ASP A 200 3.05 -11.20 -18.76
N PRO A 201 3.06 -10.63 -19.98
CA PRO A 201 1.91 -10.73 -20.87
C PRO A 201 1.69 -12.16 -21.40
N ALA A 202 2.67 -13.04 -21.29
CA ALA A 202 2.54 -14.43 -21.76
C ALA A 202 1.71 -15.28 -20.79
N SER A 203 1.97 -15.16 -19.48
CA SER A 203 1.23 -15.89 -18.44
C SER A 203 0.04 -15.13 -17.87
N GLY A 204 0.03 -13.80 -18.00
CA GLY A 204 -0.92 -12.93 -17.32
C GLY A 204 -0.62 -12.76 -15.83
N GLU A 205 0.58 -13.14 -15.36
CA GLU A 205 1.00 -12.96 -13.98
C GLU A 205 1.80 -11.66 -13.78
N ALA A 206 1.75 -11.13 -12.58
CA ALA A 206 2.44 -9.89 -12.24
C ALA A 206 3.07 -9.93 -10.84
N ALA A 207 4.12 -9.12 -10.67
CA ALA A 207 4.71 -8.78 -9.39
C ALA A 207 4.53 -7.28 -9.11
N LEU A 208 4.38 -6.94 -7.83
CA LEU A 208 4.50 -5.57 -7.34
C LEU A 208 5.80 -5.43 -6.55
N ILE A 209 6.49 -4.31 -6.72
CA ILE A 209 7.61 -3.90 -5.87
C ILE A 209 7.18 -2.67 -5.08
N ASP A 210 7.41 -2.70 -3.77
CA ASP A 210 7.08 -1.66 -2.79
C ASP A 210 5.61 -1.19 -2.85
N PRO A 211 4.63 -2.11 -2.72
CA PRO A 211 3.22 -1.73 -2.68
C PRO A 211 2.91 -0.94 -1.40
N VAL A 212 2.16 0.14 -1.53
CA VAL A 212 1.68 0.99 -0.43
C VAL A 212 0.27 0.55 -0.02
N ILE A 213 0.00 0.40 1.29
CA ILE A 213 -1.27 -0.15 1.80
C ILE A 213 -2.49 0.65 1.35
N GLU A 214 -2.41 1.98 1.30
CA GLU A 214 -3.46 2.89 0.85
C GLU A 214 -3.72 2.76 -0.65
N CYS A 215 -2.75 2.25 -1.40
CA CYS A 215 -2.81 2.10 -2.85
C CYS A 215 -3.15 0.69 -3.33
N ALA A 216 -3.34 -0.29 -2.43
CA ALA A 216 -3.53 -1.69 -2.79
C ALA A 216 -4.66 -1.92 -3.82
N GLU A 217 -5.78 -1.21 -3.70
CA GLU A 217 -6.92 -1.32 -4.63
C GLU A 217 -6.65 -0.63 -5.98
N ARG A 218 -5.91 0.49 -5.97
CA ARG A 218 -5.42 1.14 -7.18
C ARG A 218 -4.53 0.18 -7.96
N ASP A 219 -3.58 -0.45 -7.28
CA ASP A 219 -2.59 -1.34 -7.88
C ASP A 219 -3.27 -2.60 -8.44
N LEU A 220 -4.24 -3.14 -7.69
CA LEU A 220 -5.08 -4.25 -8.14
C LEU A 220 -5.92 -3.88 -9.37
N THR A 221 -6.48 -2.68 -9.42
CA THR A 221 -7.26 -2.18 -10.54
C THR A 221 -6.37 -2.01 -11.77
N ALA A 222 -5.19 -1.39 -11.61
CA ALA A 222 -4.22 -1.23 -12.69
C ALA A 222 -3.76 -2.57 -13.28
N ALA A 223 -3.54 -3.59 -12.44
CA ALA A 223 -3.22 -4.92 -12.91
C ALA A 223 -4.38 -5.55 -13.70
N ARG A 224 -5.61 -5.47 -13.19
CA ARG A 224 -6.82 -6.01 -13.87
C ARG A 224 -7.10 -5.36 -15.21
N GLU A 225 -6.93 -4.05 -15.31
CA GLU A 225 -7.08 -3.30 -16.58
C GLU A 225 -6.09 -3.76 -17.65
N LEU A 226 -4.92 -4.25 -17.22
CA LEU A 226 -3.89 -4.81 -18.09
C LEU A 226 -4.06 -6.32 -18.33
N GLY A 227 -5.10 -6.94 -17.78
CA GLY A 227 -5.34 -8.38 -17.86
C GLY A 227 -4.33 -9.20 -17.05
N LEU A 228 -3.78 -8.63 -15.97
CA LEU A 228 -2.77 -9.24 -15.13
C LEU A 228 -3.34 -9.67 -13.78
N ARG A 229 -2.82 -10.76 -13.24
CA ARG A 229 -3.05 -11.25 -11.87
C ARG A 229 -1.78 -11.06 -11.04
N ILE A 230 -1.84 -10.27 -10.00
CA ILE A 230 -0.71 -10.09 -9.08
C ILE A 230 -0.55 -11.37 -8.27
N VAL A 231 0.64 -11.95 -8.30
CA VAL A 231 1.00 -13.19 -7.59
C VAL A 231 2.09 -12.98 -6.57
N LEU A 232 2.80 -11.84 -6.64
CA LEU A 232 3.97 -11.56 -5.84
C LEU A 232 3.99 -10.08 -5.42
N ALA A 233 4.25 -9.83 -4.14
CA ALA A 233 4.52 -8.51 -3.57
C ALA A 233 5.93 -8.52 -2.96
N LEU A 234 6.84 -7.74 -3.53
CA LEU A 234 8.24 -7.60 -3.09
C LEU A 234 8.39 -6.30 -2.32
N ASN A 235 9.09 -6.32 -1.19
CA ASN A 235 9.54 -5.10 -0.54
C ASN A 235 11.06 -4.99 -0.68
N THR A 236 11.55 -3.81 -1.07
CA THR A 236 13.00 -3.55 -1.15
C THR A 236 13.61 -3.48 0.24
N HIS A 237 12.85 -3.02 1.23
CA HIS A 237 13.29 -2.92 2.62
C HIS A 237 12.08 -2.81 3.57
N VAL A 238 12.33 -2.74 4.86
CA VAL A 238 11.31 -2.40 5.88
C VAL A 238 11.11 -0.90 5.89
N HIS A 239 10.05 -0.44 5.20
CA HIS A 239 9.76 0.99 5.01
C HIS A 239 9.38 1.70 6.32
N ALA A 240 9.83 2.95 6.49
CA ALA A 240 9.50 3.79 7.65
C ALA A 240 8.50 4.91 7.34
N ASP A 241 8.21 5.14 6.08
CA ASP A 241 7.40 6.24 5.54
C ASP A 241 5.99 5.81 5.12
N HIS A 242 5.77 4.53 4.91
CA HIS A 242 4.47 3.93 4.61
C HIS A 242 4.37 2.48 5.09
N VAL A 243 3.14 1.98 5.22
CA VAL A 243 2.89 0.55 5.47
C VAL A 243 2.78 -0.19 4.15
N SER A 244 3.45 -1.36 4.06
CA SER A 244 3.39 -2.22 2.87
C SER A 244 1.96 -2.69 2.59
N GLY A 245 1.58 -2.67 1.31
CA GLY A 245 0.30 -3.15 0.82
C GLY A 245 0.13 -4.68 0.79
N ALA A 246 1.17 -5.46 1.10
CA ALA A 246 1.16 -6.91 0.97
C ALA A 246 0.00 -7.59 1.73
N SER A 247 -0.19 -7.25 3.01
CA SER A 247 -1.27 -7.82 3.83
C SER A 247 -2.67 -7.47 3.31
N ARG A 248 -2.86 -6.23 2.82
CA ARG A 248 -4.13 -5.78 2.26
C ARG A 248 -4.42 -6.44 0.92
N LEU A 249 -3.42 -6.58 0.06
CA LEU A 249 -3.52 -7.29 -1.22
C LEU A 249 -3.90 -8.76 -1.03
N ARG A 250 -3.40 -9.43 0.03
CA ARG A 250 -3.82 -10.81 0.38
C ARG A 250 -5.29 -10.91 0.70
N GLY A 251 -5.90 -9.89 1.27
CA GLY A 251 -7.35 -9.85 1.49
C GLY A 251 -8.18 -9.96 0.21
N PHE A 252 -7.61 -9.58 -0.93
CA PHE A 252 -8.22 -9.70 -2.26
C PHE A 252 -7.68 -10.88 -3.08
N LEU A 253 -6.46 -11.31 -2.79
CA LEU A 253 -5.70 -12.33 -3.52
C LEU A 253 -5.09 -13.30 -2.50
N PRO A 254 -5.85 -14.33 -2.03
CA PRO A 254 -5.37 -15.24 -0.98
C PRO A 254 -4.08 -15.98 -1.32
N ASP A 255 -3.82 -16.20 -2.62
CA ASP A 255 -2.62 -16.89 -3.12
C ASP A 255 -1.41 -15.96 -3.31
N LEU A 256 -1.55 -14.65 -3.03
CA LEU A 256 -0.45 -13.69 -3.12
C LEU A 256 0.67 -14.08 -2.16
N ARG A 257 1.90 -14.10 -2.69
CA ARG A 257 3.12 -14.31 -1.90
C ARG A 257 3.82 -12.99 -1.67
N SER A 258 4.37 -12.80 -0.49
CA SER A 258 5.25 -11.67 -0.20
C SER A 258 6.70 -12.09 -0.14
N ALA A 259 7.62 -11.16 -0.45
CA ALA A 259 9.04 -11.39 -0.36
C ALA A 259 9.79 -10.15 0.16
N VAL A 260 10.85 -10.38 0.94
CA VAL A 260 11.70 -9.34 1.51
C VAL A 260 13.12 -9.90 1.71
N GLY A 261 14.11 -9.03 1.92
CA GLY A 261 15.47 -9.45 2.23
C GLY A 261 15.56 -10.25 3.55
N SER A 262 16.26 -11.37 3.54
CA SER A 262 16.39 -12.29 4.71
C SER A 262 17.02 -11.62 5.94
N ALA A 263 17.88 -10.62 5.73
CA ALA A 263 18.51 -9.86 6.81
C ALA A 263 17.61 -8.77 7.42
N SER A 264 16.37 -8.58 6.92
CA SER A 264 15.44 -7.56 7.40
C SER A 264 14.83 -7.87 8.76
N GLY A 265 14.79 -9.14 9.17
CA GLY A 265 14.04 -9.61 10.35
C GLY A 265 12.52 -9.57 10.18
N ALA A 266 12.01 -9.20 9.00
CA ALA A 266 10.59 -9.12 8.74
C ALA A 266 9.99 -10.49 8.40
N LEU A 267 8.69 -10.65 8.66
CA LEU A 267 7.92 -11.80 8.20
C LEU A 267 7.60 -11.63 6.71
N ALA A 268 7.74 -12.70 5.94
CA ALA A 268 7.30 -12.79 4.56
C ALA A 268 7.18 -14.27 4.16
N ASP A 269 6.48 -14.57 3.05
CA ASP A 269 6.44 -15.94 2.53
C ASP A 269 7.80 -16.38 2.00
N VAL A 270 8.60 -15.41 1.53
CA VAL A 270 9.92 -15.65 0.95
C VAL A 270 10.92 -14.65 1.50
N CYS A 271 12.01 -15.18 2.04
CA CYS A 271 13.15 -14.40 2.49
C CYS A 271 14.29 -14.56 1.51
N LEU A 272 14.64 -13.46 0.85
CA LEU A 272 15.60 -13.45 -0.24
C LEU A 272 17.01 -13.18 0.26
N ALA A 273 17.95 -14.06 -0.10
CA ALA A 273 19.39 -13.83 0.03
C ALA A 273 19.93 -13.15 -1.23
N HIS A 274 21.18 -12.65 -1.13
CA HIS A 274 21.90 -12.08 -2.27
C HIS A 274 22.02 -13.11 -3.41
N GLY A 275 21.72 -12.68 -4.62
CA GLY A 275 21.84 -13.50 -5.84
C GLY A 275 20.63 -14.39 -6.11
N GLN A 276 19.73 -14.59 -5.14
CA GLN A 276 18.54 -15.41 -5.37
C GLN A 276 17.59 -14.81 -6.40
N VAL A 277 16.85 -15.69 -7.07
CA VAL A 277 15.94 -15.34 -8.16
C VAL A 277 14.51 -15.65 -7.74
N VAL A 278 13.60 -14.71 -7.93
CA VAL A 278 12.15 -14.88 -7.74
C VAL A 278 11.45 -14.76 -9.09
N ALA A 279 10.50 -15.67 -9.35
CA ALA A 279 9.81 -15.75 -10.62
C ALA A 279 8.33 -15.40 -10.51
N PHE A 280 7.76 -14.82 -11.57
CA PHE A 280 6.33 -14.65 -11.79
C PHE A 280 6.05 -14.90 -13.28
N GLY A 281 5.18 -15.85 -13.58
CA GLY A 281 4.98 -16.32 -14.94
C GLY A 281 6.27 -16.88 -15.55
N SER A 282 6.61 -16.40 -16.74
CA SER A 282 7.87 -16.73 -17.43
C SER A 282 9.01 -15.76 -17.09
N ARG A 283 8.76 -14.81 -16.17
CA ARG A 283 9.68 -13.71 -15.83
C ARG A 283 10.31 -13.92 -14.47
N HIS A 284 11.45 -13.26 -14.25
CA HIS A 284 12.17 -13.36 -12.99
C HIS A 284 12.89 -12.05 -12.64
N LEU A 285 13.13 -11.91 -11.34
CA LEU A 285 13.93 -10.84 -10.76
C LEU A 285 15.05 -11.45 -9.93
N ARG A 286 16.27 -10.94 -10.07
CA ARG A 286 17.40 -11.33 -9.23
C ARG A 286 17.54 -10.34 -8.09
N ALA A 287 17.53 -10.83 -6.84
CA ALA A 287 17.71 -10.05 -5.64
C ALA A 287 19.21 -9.75 -5.42
N LEU A 288 19.54 -8.48 -5.25
CA LEU A 288 20.87 -8.03 -4.82
C LEU A 288 20.74 -7.47 -3.41
N ALA A 289 21.47 -8.02 -2.45
CA ALA A 289 21.54 -7.40 -1.14
C ALA A 289 22.27 -6.04 -1.29
N THR A 290 21.58 -4.99 -0.88
CA THR A 290 22.07 -3.62 -0.83
C THR A 290 21.79 -3.03 0.57
N PRO A 291 22.31 -3.68 1.64
CA PRO A 291 22.09 -3.21 3.00
C PRO A 291 22.70 -1.85 3.19
N ALA A 292 22.11 -1.07 4.07
CA ALA A 292 22.69 0.09 4.69
C ALA A 292 21.79 1.33 4.86
N HIS A 293 20.75 1.53 4.03
CA HIS A 293 19.60 2.36 4.42
C HIS A 293 18.84 1.66 5.55
N THR A 294 18.58 0.35 5.35
CA THR A 294 18.20 -0.60 6.39
C THR A 294 19.08 -1.85 6.33
N ALA A 295 19.17 -2.62 7.43
CA ALA A 295 20.01 -3.82 7.49
C ALA A 295 19.63 -4.89 6.43
N GLY A 296 18.35 -4.99 6.07
CA GLY A 296 17.82 -5.97 5.10
C GLY A 296 17.53 -5.41 3.72
N GLY A 297 18.12 -4.25 3.36
CA GLY A 297 17.88 -3.62 2.08
C GLY A 297 18.23 -4.50 0.89
N MET A 298 17.34 -4.55 -0.12
CA MET A 298 17.47 -5.31 -1.36
C MET A 298 17.22 -4.41 -2.56
N SER A 299 17.92 -4.69 -3.64
CA SER A 299 17.59 -4.17 -4.98
C SER A 299 17.21 -5.34 -5.89
N TYR A 300 16.25 -5.14 -6.80
CA TYR A 300 15.78 -6.18 -7.69
C TYR A 300 16.19 -5.89 -9.13
N VAL A 301 16.95 -6.81 -9.74
CA VAL A 301 17.46 -6.65 -11.11
C VAL A 301 16.56 -7.41 -12.07
N TRP A 302 16.04 -6.70 -13.05
CA TRP A 302 15.44 -7.24 -14.26
C TRP A 302 16.49 -7.33 -15.36
N GLY A 303 16.58 -8.44 -16.05
CA GLY A 303 17.54 -8.63 -17.16
C GLY A 303 17.46 -10.06 -17.69
N PRO A 304 18.33 -10.40 -18.65
CA PRO A 304 18.43 -11.77 -19.13
C PRO A 304 18.71 -12.74 -17.98
N PRO A 305 18.15 -13.97 -18.03
CA PRO A 305 18.35 -14.95 -16.98
C PRO A 305 19.85 -15.18 -16.76
N PRO A 306 20.30 -15.27 -15.51
CA PRO A 306 21.67 -15.67 -15.22
C PRO A 306 21.89 -17.10 -15.77
N PRO A 307 23.12 -17.45 -16.15
CA PRO A 307 23.42 -18.79 -16.62
C PRO A 307 23.05 -19.83 -15.55
N PRO A 308 22.63 -21.06 -15.93
CA PRO A 308 22.11 -22.08 -15.00
C PRO A 308 23.01 -22.42 -13.81
N SER A 309 24.32 -22.14 -13.91
CA SER A 309 25.30 -22.35 -12.84
C SER A 309 25.26 -21.29 -11.73
N GLN A 310 24.42 -20.26 -11.84
CA GLN A 310 24.31 -19.16 -10.88
C GLN A 310 22.89 -19.02 -10.30
N VAL A 311 22.02 -20.02 -10.52
CA VAL A 311 20.61 -19.92 -10.12
C VAL A 311 20.32 -20.85 -8.95
N ASP A 312 20.33 -20.30 -7.73
CA ASP A 312 19.54 -20.88 -6.64
C ASP A 312 18.11 -20.32 -6.78
N ALA A 313 17.32 -20.95 -7.63
CA ALA A 313 15.96 -20.52 -7.90
C ALA A 313 15.03 -20.91 -6.75
N VAL A 314 14.48 -19.93 -6.05
CA VAL A 314 13.34 -20.12 -5.15
C VAL A 314 12.08 -20.18 -6.02
N ALA A 315 11.66 -21.41 -6.38
CA ALA A 315 10.41 -21.62 -7.08
C ALA A 315 9.23 -21.33 -6.15
N LEU A 316 8.45 -20.31 -6.44
CA LEU A 316 7.23 -19.91 -5.70
C LEU A 316 5.99 -20.69 -6.15
N LEU A 317 6.13 -21.97 -6.54
CA LEU A 317 4.98 -22.79 -6.92
C LEU A 317 4.40 -23.52 -5.70
N PRO A 318 3.06 -23.55 -5.54
CA PRO A 318 2.44 -24.47 -4.59
C PRO A 318 2.75 -25.93 -4.99
N PRO A 319 2.82 -26.86 -4.01
CA PRO A 319 3.24 -28.25 -4.27
C PRO A 319 2.37 -29.03 -5.28
N SER A 320 1.21 -28.51 -5.65
CA SER A 320 0.22 -29.17 -6.50
C SER A 320 0.30 -28.89 -8.01
N LEU A 321 1.23 -28.03 -8.47
CA LEU A 321 1.35 -27.65 -9.89
C LEU A 321 2.80 -27.70 -10.40
N VAL A 322 3.50 -28.79 -10.11
CA VAL A 322 4.78 -29.09 -10.76
C VAL A 322 4.49 -29.90 -12.01
N SER A 323 4.19 -29.23 -13.12
CA SER A 323 4.31 -29.81 -14.45
C SER A 323 5.45 -29.10 -15.16
N LEU A 324 6.60 -29.74 -15.18
CA LEU A 324 7.76 -29.31 -15.93
C LEU A 324 7.47 -29.41 -17.45
N SER A 325 7.42 -28.28 -18.10
CA SER A 325 7.55 -28.23 -19.58
C SER A 325 8.76 -27.38 -19.90
N LEU A 326 9.87 -28.08 -20.10
CA LEU A 326 11.09 -27.53 -20.71
C LEU A 326 10.84 -27.36 -22.21
N HIS A 327 10.56 -26.16 -22.67
CA HIS A 327 10.59 -25.81 -24.08
C HIS A 327 11.81 -24.94 -24.36
N THR A 328 12.81 -25.58 -24.94
CA THR A 328 13.92 -24.88 -25.61
C THR A 328 13.42 -24.36 -26.95
N GLN A 329 13.45 -23.06 -27.17
CA GLN A 329 13.29 -22.48 -28.50
C GLN A 329 14.57 -21.79 -28.98
N PRO A 330 14.83 -21.81 -30.31
CA PRO A 330 16.10 -21.39 -30.88
C PRO A 330 16.24 -19.86 -31.01
N LEU A 331 17.49 -19.42 -30.90
CA LEU A 331 17.96 -18.05 -31.08
C LEU A 331 17.65 -17.49 -32.47
N HIS A 332 16.97 -16.37 -32.56
CA HIS A 332 16.87 -15.53 -33.76
C HIS A 332 17.68 -14.24 -33.64
N PRO A 333 18.13 -13.68 -34.78
CA PRO A 333 19.11 -12.59 -34.83
C PRO A 333 18.54 -11.20 -34.41
N PRO A 334 19.41 -10.21 -34.15
CA PRO A 334 19.03 -8.99 -33.46
C PRO A 334 18.21 -8.05 -34.34
N ALA A 335 17.01 -7.74 -33.89
CA ALA A 335 16.22 -6.63 -34.41
C ALA A 335 15.60 -5.84 -33.27
N ALA A 336 15.81 -4.54 -33.29
CA ALA A 336 15.18 -3.48 -32.49
C ALA A 336 15.14 -3.75 -30.97
N ARG A 337 15.88 -2.96 -30.21
CA ARG A 337 15.85 -2.91 -28.74
C ARG A 337 14.42 -2.94 -28.23
N ARG A 338 14.02 -4.08 -27.67
CA ARG A 338 12.80 -4.22 -26.89
C ARG A 338 13.18 -4.12 -25.41
N LEU A 339 12.25 -3.74 -24.55
CA LEU A 339 12.45 -3.72 -23.10
C LEU A 339 12.94 -5.08 -22.55
N ASP A 340 12.75 -6.17 -23.31
CA ASP A 340 13.24 -7.51 -23.01
C ASP A 340 14.80 -7.62 -23.05
N ASP A 341 15.47 -6.70 -23.73
CA ASP A 341 16.95 -6.65 -23.84
C ASP A 341 17.54 -5.59 -22.92
N GLU A 342 16.74 -4.74 -22.27
CA GLU A 342 17.21 -3.71 -21.36
C GLU A 342 17.20 -4.22 -19.92
N SER A 343 18.38 -4.20 -19.29
CA SER A 343 18.48 -4.43 -17.86
C SER A 343 17.92 -3.24 -17.10
N ALA A 344 17.12 -3.52 -16.08
CA ALA A 344 16.62 -2.53 -15.13
C ALA A 344 16.89 -2.96 -13.70
N VAL A 345 17.05 -2.01 -12.79
CA VAL A 345 17.21 -2.27 -11.36
C VAL A 345 16.28 -1.38 -10.55
N PHE A 346 15.54 -2.01 -9.65
CA PHE A 346 14.66 -1.37 -8.68
C PHE A 346 15.44 -1.27 -7.37
N THR A 347 15.90 -0.07 -7.05
CA THR A 347 16.95 0.15 -6.05
C THR A 347 16.43 0.42 -4.64
N GLY A 348 15.10 0.55 -4.48
CA GLY A 348 14.56 1.07 -3.24
C GLY A 348 15.26 2.38 -2.86
N ASP A 349 15.66 2.47 -1.60
CA ASP A 349 16.38 3.65 -1.09
C ASP A 349 17.89 3.50 -1.06
N ALA A 350 18.44 2.40 -1.55
CA ALA A 350 19.89 2.28 -1.67
C ALA A 350 20.48 3.32 -2.64
N LEU A 351 19.79 3.55 -3.77
CA LEU A 351 20.18 4.55 -4.76
C LEU A 351 18.93 5.28 -5.28
N LEU A 352 18.87 6.59 -5.08
CA LEU A 352 17.85 7.47 -5.64
C LEU A 352 18.45 8.29 -6.79
N ILE A 353 17.60 8.89 -7.62
CA ILE A 353 18.08 9.74 -8.70
C ILE A 353 18.73 10.98 -8.10
N ARG A 354 20.03 11.14 -8.35
CA ARG A 354 20.88 12.19 -7.77
C ARG A 354 20.89 12.20 -6.24
N GLY A 355 20.67 11.03 -5.61
CA GLY A 355 20.65 10.90 -4.16
C GLY A 355 20.74 9.46 -3.68
N CYS A 356 20.46 9.27 -2.41
CA CYS A 356 20.33 7.97 -1.75
C CYS A 356 19.44 8.11 -0.51
N GLY A 357 18.95 7.00 0.02
CA GLY A 357 18.27 6.96 1.30
C GLY A 357 19.16 7.41 2.46
N ARG A 358 18.54 7.77 3.55
CA ARG A 358 19.22 8.12 4.82
C ARG A 358 19.83 6.87 5.48
N THR A 359 20.81 7.07 6.34
CA THR A 359 21.55 5.99 7.01
C THR A 359 21.60 6.12 8.53
N ASP A 360 20.78 6.98 9.10
CA ASP A 360 20.78 7.33 10.53
C ASP A 360 19.68 6.63 11.35
N PHE A 361 18.88 5.73 10.71
CA PHE A 361 17.84 4.92 11.36
C PHE A 361 17.95 3.44 10.96
N GLN A 362 17.21 2.56 11.64
CA GLN A 362 17.01 1.13 11.33
C GLN A 362 18.30 0.34 11.07
N GLY A 363 19.35 0.65 11.82
CA GLY A 363 20.65 0.00 11.65
C GLY A 363 21.39 0.45 10.39
N GLY A 364 21.08 1.62 9.88
CA GLY A 364 21.76 2.23 8.72
C GLY A 364 23.23 2.51 8.95
N SER A 365 24.01 2.52 7.86
CA SER A 365 25.43 2.81 7.86
C SER A 365 25.86 3.45 6.55
N ALA A 366 26.41 4.66 6.62
CA ALA A 366 26.89 5.36 5.43
C ALA A 366 28.01 4.59 4.72
N ALA A 367 29.00 4.09 5.46
CA ALA A 367 30.07 3.29 4.88
C ALA A 367 29.56 2.05 4.17
N GLN A 368 28.59 1.36 4.76
CA GLN A 368 27.99 0.17 4.17
C GLN A 368 27.14 0.52 2.92
N LEU A 369 26.42 1.65 2.93
CA LEU A 369 25.67 2.12 1.75
C LEU A 369 26.61 2.40 0.59
N TYR A 370 27.70 3.10 0.85
CA TYR A 370 28.73 3.35 -0.16
C TYR A 370 29.26 2.02 -0.74
N ALA A 371 29.62 1.07 0.12
CA ALA A 371 30.09 -0.25 -0.31
C ALA A 371 29.04 -1.03 -1.12
N SER A 372 27.77 -1.00 -0.69
CA SER A 372 26.66 -1.67 -1.38
C SER A 372 26.41 -1.07 -2.77
N VAL A 373 26.38 0.26 -2.88
CA VAL A 373 26.13 0.92 -4.17
C VAL A 373 27.29 0.70 -5.13
N HIS A 374 28.53 0.93 -4.69
CA HIS A 374 29.71 0.76 -5.55
C HIS A 374 29.98 -0.70 -5.89
N GLY A 375 29.80 -1.63 -4.95
CA GLY A 375 30.08 -3.05 -5.15
C GLY A 375 28.98 -3.82 -5.90
N ALA A 376 27.71 -3.46 -5.72
CA ALA A 376 26.60 -4.19 -6.32
C ALA A 376 25.89 -3.41 -7.44
N LEU A 377 25.56 -2.13 -7.24
CA LEU A 377 24.79 -1.36 -8.21
C LEU A 377 25.65 -0.76 -9.31
N PHE A 378 26.73 -0.05 -8.98
CA PHE A 378 27.63 0.53 -9.98
C PHE A 378 28.47 -0.52 -10.73
N ALA A 379 28.46 -1.78 -10.26
CA ALA A 379 29.01 -2.92 -11.00
C ALA A 379 28.09 -3.42 -12.12
N LEU A 380 26.84 -3.00 -12.16
CA LEU A 380 25.90 -3.32 -13.25
C LEU A 380 26.29 -2.57 -14.53
N PRO A 381 25.85 -3.07 -15.71
CA PRO A 381 26.09 -2.36 -16.97
C PRO A 381 25.61 -0.91 -16.89
N ARG A 382 26.41 0.03 -17.40
CA ARG A 382 26.12 1.47 -17.32
C ARG A 382 24.76 1.87 -17.94
N ALA A 383 24.28 1.10 -18.93
CA ALA A 383 22.97 1.31 -19.56
C ALA A 383 21.80 0.75 -18.75
N THR A 384 22.04 0.05 -17.63
CA THR A 384 20.98 -0.47 -16.77
C THR A 384 20.13 0.69 -16.25
N VAL A 385 18.81 0.62 -16.47
CA VAL A 385 17.88 1.65 -16.04
C VAL A 385 17.66 1.55 -14.53
N VAL A 386 17.75 2.66 -13.83
CA VAL A 386 17.51 2.77 -12.38
C VAL A 386 16.10 3.26 -12.11
N PHE A 387 15.35 2.48 -11.34
CA PHE A 387 14.03 2.79 -10.81
C PHE A 387 14.11 2.89 -9.28
N PRO A 388 14.06 4.09 -8.69
CA PRO A 388 14.23 4.32 -7.25
C PRO A 388 12.98 4.01 -6.45
N GLY A 389 13.10 3.83 -5.12
CA GLY A 389 11.95 3.73 -4.21
C GLY A 389 11.20 5.05 -4.08
N HIS A 390 11.91 6.18 -4.10
CA HIS A 390 11.35 7.52 -3.93
C HIS A 390 11.84 8.50 -4.97
N ASP A 391 11.03 9.52 -5.25
CA ASP A 391 11.48 10.75 -5.91
C ASP A 391 10.71 11.96 -5.38
N TYR A 392 11.45 13.05 -5.19
CA TYR A 392 10.95 14.32 -4.65
C TYR A 392 11.00 15.45 -5.68
N ASN A 393 11.55 15.19 -6.87
CA ASN A 393 11.86 16.19 -7.89
C ASN A 393 11.14 15.96 -9.23
N GLY A 394 10.30 14.92 -9.33
CA GLY A 394 9.57 14.57 -10.54
C GLY A 394 10.36 13.73 -11.55
N HIS A 395 11.45 13.08 -11.13
CA HIS A 395 12.19 12.15 -11.95
C HIS A 395 11.60 10.75 -11.87
N SER A 396 11.45 10.07 -13.00
CA SER A 396 10.90 8.72 -13.06
C SER A 396 11.93 7.61 -13.13
N SER A 397 13.09 7.87 -13.73
CA SER A 397 14.17 6.91 -13.90
C SER A 397 15.50 7.61 -14.19
N SER A 398 16.58 6.86 -14.06
CA SER A 398 17.94 7.25 -14.43
C SER A 398 18.66 6.03 -15.01
N THR A 399 19.98 6.06 -15.13
CA THR A 399 20.81 4.90 -15.48
C THR A 399 21.96 4.74 -14.48
N ILE A 400 22.49 3.53 -14.37
CA ILE A 400 23.68 3.29 -13.54
C ILE A 400 24.83 4.21 -13.96
N GLY A 401 25.02 4.41 -15.28
CA GLY A 401 26.04 5.31 -15.78
C GLY A 401 25.84 6.76 -15.36
N GLU A 402 24.61 7.27 -15.45
CA GLU A 402 24.29 8.62 -15.01
C GLU A 402 24.51 8.80 -13.51
N GLU A 403 24.06 7.84 -12.68
CA GLU A 403 24.24 7.95 -11.23
C GLU A 403 25.70 7.80 -10.83
N ALA A 404 26.47 6.94 -11.49
CA ALA A 404 27.91 6.83 -11.25
C ALA A 404 28.69 8.14 -11.59
N ASP A 405 28.25 8.87 -12.63
CA ASP A 405 28.91 10.10 -13.06
C ASP A 405 28.36 11.34 -12.34
N LEU A 406 27.04 11.42 -12.10
CA LEU A 406 26.36 12.66 -11.76
C LEU A 406 25.72 12.67 -10.37
N ASN A 407 25.68 11.54 -9.65
CA ASN A 407 25.11 11.53 -8.32
C ASN A 407 25.99 12.38 -7.36
N PRO A 408 25.43 13.44 -6.76
CA PRO A 408 26.24 14.38 -5.96
C PRO A 408 26.72 13.78 -4.63
N ARG A 409 26.13 12.64 -4.20
CA ARG A 409 26.52 11.97 -2.95
C ARG A 409 27.44 10.77 -3.22
N LEU A 410 27.08 9.91 -4.16
CA LEU A 410 27.71 8.60 -4.40
C LEU A 410 28.55 8.54 -5.67
N GLY A 411 28.31 9.44 -6.66
CA GLY A 411 28.94 9.44 -7.96
C GLY A 411 30.16 10.38 -8.03
N ALA A 412 30.56 10.71 -9.27
CA ALA A 412 31.60 11.67 -9.60
C ALA A 412 32.96 11.39 -8.93
N GLY A 413 33.30 10.10 -8.69
CA GLY A 413 34.56 9.69 -8.08
C GLY A 413 34.72 10.03 -6.59
N ARG A 414 33.61 10.28 -5.88
CA ARG A 414 33.66 10.54 -4.44
C ARG A 414 34.20 9.33 -3.69
N SER A 415 35.02 9.60 -2.69
CA SER A 415 35.50 8.61 -1.74
C SER A 415 34.43 8.26 -0.67
N CYS A 416 34.59 7.12 -0.02
CA CYS A 416 33.73 6.73 1.11
C CYS A 416 33.72 7.78 2.22
N GLY A 417 34.87 8.32 2.60
CA GLY A 417 34.98 9.35 3.65
C GLY A 417 34.25 10.66 3.30
N GLU A 418 34.31 11.11 2.04
CA GLU A 418 33.52 12.27 1.58
C GLU A 418 32.01 11.98 1.66
N PHE A 419 31.59 10.79 1.26
CA PHE A 419 30.22 10.37 1.36
C PHE A 419 29.74 10.34 2.80
N GLU A 420 30.50 9.72 3.73
CA GLU A 420 30.18 9.70 5.16
C GLU A 420 30.04 11.13 5.72
N GLY A 421 30.92 12.04 5.33
CA GLY A 421 30.83 13.45 5.71
C GLY A 421 29.55 14.13 5.21
N ILE A 422 29.12 13.85 3.97
CA ILE A 422 27.88 14.35 3.40
C ILE A 422 26.69 13.80 4.19
N MET A 423 26.65 12.49 4.46
CA MET A 423 25.54 11.84 5.16
C MET A 423 25.42 12.31 6.61
N ALA A 424 26.53 12.51 7.31
CA ALA A 424 26.56 13.04 8.67
C ALA A 424 26.07 14.50 8.76
N ALA A 425 26.21 15.27 7.68
CA ALA A 425 25.73 16.65 7.62
C ALA A 425 24.23 16.76 7.30
N LEU A 426 23.56 15.65 6.94
CA LEU A 426 22.12 15.66 6.63
C LEU A 426 21.30 15.81 7.92
N ALA A 427 20.70 16.97 8.15
CA ALA A 427 19.79 17.22 9.26
C ALA A 427 18.34 16.92 8.85
N LEU A 428 18.01 15.65 8.63
CA LEU A 428 16.67 15.24 8.20
C LEU A 428 15.75 15.01 9.40
N ALA A 429 14.50 15.49 9.31
CA ALA A 429 13.48 15.20 10.31
C ALA A 429 13.25 13.68 10.44
N ARG A 430 12.83 13.23 11.63
CA ARG A 430 12.44 11.82 11.85
C ARG A 430 11.26 11.49 10.92
N PRO A 431 11.23 10.30 10.26
CA PRO A 431 10.09 9.89 9.47
C PRO A 431 8.82 9.85 10.30
N ALA A 432 7.76 10.52 9.83
CA ALA A 432 6.55 10.73 10.62
C ALA A 432 5.80 9.43 10.97
N LEU A 433 5.91 8.41 10.13
CA LEU A 433 5.21 7.12 10.30
C LEU A 433 6.09 6.00 10.85
N ILE A 434 7.35 6.26 11.20
CA ILE A 434 8.31 5.20 11.59
C ILE A 434 7.79 4.31 12.72
N ASP A 435 7.10 4.88 13.71
CA ASP A 435 6.58 4.16 14.88
C ASP A 435 5.36 3.28 14.56
N VAL A 436 4.75 3.48 13.40
CA VAL A 436 3.60 2.69 12.88
C VAL A 436 4.05 1.76 11.76
N ALA A 437 4.77 2.30 10.80
CA ALA A 437 5.15 1.59 9.59
C ALA A 437 6.17 0.48 9.86
N VAL A 438 7.23 0.74 10.63
CA VAL A 438 8.26 -0.25 10.90
C VAL A 438 7.70 -1.49 11.63
N PRO A 439 6.96 -1.37 12.75
CA PRO A 439 6.35 -2.53 13.39
C PRO A 439 5.34 -3.29 12.52
N ALA A 440 4.60 -2.58 11.65
CA ALA A 440 3.68 -3.21 10.71
C ALA A 440 4.43 -3.96 9.61
N ASN A 441 5.46 -3.34 9.02
CA ASN A 441 6.25 -3.91 7.93
C ASN A 441 7.14 -5.07 8.37
N LEU A 442 7.58 -5.10 9.62
CA LEU A 442 8.20 -6.28 10.22
C LEU A 442 7.22 -7.47 10.28
N ARG A 443 5.92 -7.24 10.14
CA ARG A 443 4.86 -8.24 10.11
C ARG A 443 4.12 -8.25 8.76
N ASP A 444 4.83 -8.08 7.66
CA ASP A 444 4.30 -8.11 6.29
C ASP A 444 3.20 -7.08 6.01
N GLY A 445 3.29 -5.89 6.62
CA GLY A 445 2.28 -4.83 6.49
C GLY A 445 1.03 -5.05 7.36
N ILE A 446 1.08 -5.94 8.36
CA ILE A 446 -0.03 -6.16 9.29
C ILE A 446 0.00 -5.09 10.39
N LEU A 447 -1.00 -4.22 10.38
CA LEU A 447 -1.18 -3.19 11.39
C LEU A 447 -1.59 -3.77 12.74
N ALA A 448 -1.08 -3.22 13.85
CA ALA A 448 -1.48 -3.60 15.19
C ALA A 448 -2.98 -3.36 15.40
N GLY A 449 -3.69 -4.36 15.94
CA GLY A 449 -5.16 -4.30 16.12
C GLY A 449 -5.99 -4.58 14.86
N PHE A 450 -5.33 -4.86 13.72
CA PHE A 450 -5.98 -5.24 12.46
C PHE A 450 -5.42 -6.60 12.02
N PRO A 451 -5.99 -7.71 12.50
CA PRO A 451 -5.58 -9.04 12.04
C PRO A 451 -5.82 -9.17 10.53
N PRO A 452 -5.10 -10.05 9.84
CA PRO A 452 -5.38 -10.36 8.45
C PRO A 452 -6.83 -10.81 8.28
N ALA A 453 -7.37 -10.65 7.07
CA ALA A 453 -8.74 -11.08 6.77
C ALA A 453 -8.94 -12.57 7.14
N PRO A 454 -10.15 -12.98 7.56
CA PRO A 454 -10.44 -14.38 7.91
C PRO A 454 -10.02 -15.33 6.77
N GLY A 455 -9.23 -16.36 7.09
CA GLY A 455 -8.69 -17.31 6.12
C GLY A 455 -7.33 -16.92 5.51
N VAL A 456 -6.85 -15.72 5.76
CA VAL A 456 -5.48 -15.33 5.38
C VAL A 456 -4.52 -15.83 6.46
N VAL A 457 -3.67 -16.78 6.10
CA VAL A 457 -2.61 -17.26 6.99
C VAL A 457 -1.49 -16.22 6.96
N PRO A 458 -1.07 -15.68 8.12
CA PRO A 458 0.11 -14.81 8.16
C PRO A 458 1.34 -15.58 7.66
N PRO A 459 2.26 -14.91 6.96
CA PRO A 459 3.50 -15.55 6.56
C PRO A 459 4.27 -16.06 7.79
N GLY A 460 4.94 -17.18 7.62
CA GLY A 460 5.82 -17.70 8.65
C GLY A 460 7.03 -16.78 8.89
N THR A 461 7.70 -16.95 10.04
CA THR A 461 8.96 -16.25 10.29
C THR A 461 9.98 -16.61 9.22
N CYS A 462 10.61 -15.62 8.62
CA CYS A 462 11.75 -15.81 7.75
C CYS A 462 12.84 -16.56 8.49
N ILE A 463 13.04 -17.82 8.16
CA ILE A 463 14.20 -18.56 8.63
C ILE A 463 15.30 -18.23 7.63
N PRO A 464 16.42 -17.59 8.03
CA PRO A 464 17.56 -17.40 7.14
C PRO A 464 17.93 -18.74 6.54
N CYS A 465 18.07 -18.82 5.21
CA CYS A 465 18.62 -20.01 4.57
C CYS A 465 19.98 -20.27 5.22
N ARG A 466 20.14 -21.41 5.88
CA ARG A 466 21.42 -21.82 6.46
C ARG A 466 22.41 -21.90 5.31
N GLN A 467 23.50 -21.17 5.40
CA GLN A 467 24.68 -21.50 4.63
C GLN A 467 25.17 -22.85 5.16
N ASP A 468 25.27 -23.82 4.28
CA ASP A 468 25.77 -25.16 4.63
C ASP A 468 27.13 -25.02 5.31
N GLY A 469 27.17 -25.25 6.62
CA GLY A 469 28.41 -25.25 7.42
C GLY A 469 28.33 -24.67 8.84
N ASP A 470 27.23 -24.02 9.26
CA ASP A 470 27.13 -23.48 10.62
C ASP A 470 26.20 -24.34 11.49
N SER A 471 26.78 -25.08 12.46
CA SER A 471 26.10 -25.92 13.43
C SER A 471 25.66 -25.16 14.69
N GLY A 472 25.38 -23.85 14.58
CA GLY A 472 24.96 -23.01 15.70
C GLY A 472 23.49 -23.20 16.11
N GLU A 473 23.23 -23.28 17.42
CA GLU A 473 21.89 -23.26 18.03
C GLU A 473 21.08 -22.03 17.57
N PRO A 474 19.75 -22.16 17.40
CA PRO A 474 18.91 -21.02 17.05
C PRO A 474 18.95 -19.98 18.19
N PRO A 475 18.99 -18.67 17.89
CA PRO A 475 18.88 -17.64 18.91
C PRO A 475 17.53 -17.77 19.64
N ALA A 476 17.58 -17.57 20.96
CA ALA A 476 16.38 -17.58 21.79
C ALA A 476 15.35 -16.55 21.30
N PRO A 477 14.04 -16.84 21.47
CA PRO A 477 13.01 -15.89 21.08
C PRO A 477 13.17 -14.61 21.89
N VAL A 478 13.21 -13.48 21.19
CA VAL A 478 13.22 -12.15 21.82
C VAL A 478 11.80 -11.90 22.32
N GLU A 479 11.61 -11.85 23.63
CA GLU A 479 10.37 -11.35 24.24
C GLU A 479 10.27 -9.84 23.98
N TRP A 480 9.15 -9.42 23.40
CA TRP A 480 8.83 -8.03 23.09
C TRP A 480 7.85 -7.44 24.11
#